data_0e455d4336bb3915ad0ec405f778bcce
#
_entry.id   0e455d4336bb3915ad0ec405f778bcce
#
_cell.length_a   1.000
_cell.length_b   1.000
_cell.length_c   1.000
_cell.angle_alpha   90.00
_cell.angle_beta   90.00
_cell.angle_gamma   90.00
#
_symmetry.space_group_name_H-M   'P 1'
#
loop_
_entity.id
_entity.type
_entity.pdbx_description
1 polymer ?
#
loop_
_entity_poly.entity_id
_entity_poly.type
_entity_poly.pdbx_seq_one_letter_code
_entity_poly.pdbx_strand_id
1 'polypeptide(L)'
;MREAERTAEQAAVIDHNRRAWDRLAAEGVPLARPAADEAFGDPRGWLGSAGTAARPWLPVRLDGLDVLCLAAGGGKHGPLYAAAGARVTVLDVSPAMLALDRAVARERRIDLEIIEGSMDDLSMFATARFDLVIHPVSTCYLPDVSVVFREVARVTRASGLYVSQHKSPVSLQAGIVPNDRGRYELEHAQQPGVPLPAVPPSRLREAGTREYVHSLGSLFGGICRAGFTIEDVAEPDHALPSAAVGSTAHRAAFLPPYLRILARRTADGQPAGAILLVD
;
A
#
# COMPACT_ATOMS: atom_id res chain seq x y z
N MET A 1 3.39 4.77 28.08
CA MET A 1 4.45 5.10 27.11
C MET A 1 3.83 6.06 26.13
N ARG A 2 4.33 7.27 26.04
CA ARG A 2 3.65 8.40 25.40
C ARG A 2 3.34 8.10 23.95
N GLU A 3 2.09 8.38 23.50
CA GLU A 3 1.77 8.62 22.11
C GLU A 3 2.84 9.53 21.54
N ALA A 4 3.51 9.09 20.50
CA ALA A 4 4.42 9.97 19.78
C ALA A 4 3.51 11.00 19.10
N GLU A 5 3.42 12.18 19.68
CA GLU A 5 2.78 13.32 19.05
C GLU A 5 3.33 13.44 17.64
N ARG A 6 2.45 13.44 16.64
CA ARG A 6 2.84 13.75 15.27
C ARG A 6 3.61 15.06 15.28
N THR A 7 4.77 15.08 14.70
CA THR A 7 5.47 16.35 14.49
C THR A 7 4.60 17.24 13.60
N ALA A 8 4.67 18.55 13.78
CA ALA A 8 3.96 19.50 12.91
C ALA A 8 4.32 19.30 11.42
N GLU A 9 5.55 18.88 11.15
CA GLU A 9 6.03 18.55 9.81
C GLU A 9 5.33 17.33 9.22
N GLN A 10 5.16 16.25 10.00
CA GLN A 10 4.44 15.06 9.55
C GLN A 10 2.97 15.35 9.26
N ALA A 11 2.32 16.14 10.12
CA ALA A 11 0.94 16.59 9.89
C ALA A 11 0.81 17.41 8.59
N ALA A 12 1.77 18.29 8.31
CA ALA A 12 1.81 19.09 7.09
C ALA A 12 2.01 18.22 5.83
N VAL A 13 2.81 17.15 5.91
CA VAL A 13 2.98 16.19 4.81
C VAL A 13 1.69 15.43 4.55
N ILE A 14 1.03 14.95 5.58
CA ILE A 14 -0.24 14.23 5.47
C ILE A 14 -1.31 15.12 4.81
N ASP A 15 -1.47 16.36 5.28
CA ASP A 15 -2.44 17.30 4.71
C ASP A 15 -2.09 17.67 3.25
N HIS A 16 -0.81 17.82 2.93
CA HIS A 16 -0.37 18.04 1.54
C HIS A 16 -0.79 16.87 0.64
N ASN A 17 -0.51 15.63 1.04
CA ASN A 17 -0.84 14.43 0.27
C ASN A 17 -2.36 14.19 0.21
N ARG A 18 -3.10 14.47 1.29
CA ARG A 18 -4.56 14.45 1.27
C ARG A 18 -5.11 15.34 0.17
N ARG A 19 -4.68 16.61 0.12
CA ARG A 19 -5.11 17.56 -0.94
C ARG A 19 -4.71 17.10 -2.34
N ALA A 20 -3.54 16.48 -2.49
CA ALA A 20 -3.12 15.93 -3.77
C ALA A 20 -4.07 14.81 -4.23
N TRP A 21 -4.40 13.87 -3.35
CA TRP A 21 -5.32 12.78 -3.65
C TRP A 21 -6.77 13.26 -3.87
N ASP A 22 -7.22 14.29 -3.16
CA ASP A 22 -8.52 14.92 -3.42
C ASP A 22 -8.59 15.48 -4.86
N ARG A 23 -7.51 16.15 -5.33
CA ARG A 23 -7.44 16.63 -6.72
C ARG A 23 -7.40 15.48 -7.73
N LEU A 24 -6.57 14.46 -7.50
CA LEU A 24 -6.48 13.30 -8.40
C LEU A 24 -7.81 12.55 -8.52
N ALA A 25 -8.57 12.45 -7.42
CA ALA A 25 -9.92 11.90 -7.43
C ALA A 25 -10.88 12.76 -8.27
N ALA A 26 -10.86 14.08 -8.09
CA ALA A 26 -11.69 15.01 -8.86
C ALA A 26 -11.36 14.99 -10.35
N GLU A 27 -10.09 14.80 -10.72
CA GLU A 27 -9.61 14.68 -12.10
C GLU A 27 -9.94 13.30 -12.73
N GLY A 28 -10.36 12.32 -11.94
CA GLY A 28 -10.70 10.98 -12.40
C GLY A 28 -9.54 10.20 -12.99
N VAL A 29 -8.33 10.40 -12.44
CA VAL A 29 -7.13 9.69 -12.91
C VAL A 29 -7.30 8.17 -12.76
N PRO A 30 -6.62 7.33 -13.56
CA PRO A 30 -6.81 5.87 -13.54
C PRO A 30 -6.66 5.22 -12.18
N LEU A 31 -5.77 5.75 -11.30
CA LEU A 31 -5.57 5.24 -9.95
C LEU A 31 -6.75 5.55 -9.02
N ALA A 32 -7.49 6.63 -9.25
CA ALA A 32 -8.66 7.06 -8.49
C ALA A 32 -9.99 6.58 -9.12
N ARG A 33 -9.97 5.66 -10.07
CA ARG A 33 -11.21 5.08 -10.64
C ARG A 33 -11.66 3.89 -9.83
N PRO A 34 -12.96 3.74 -9.55
CA PRO A 34 -13.52 2.53 -8.96
C PRO A 34 -13.21 1.25 -9.74
N ALA A 35 -13.42 0.11 -9.10
CA ALA A 35 -13.33 -1.18 -9.78
C ALA A 35 -14.37 -1.26 -10.91
N ALA A 36 -13.97 -1.86 -12.03
CA ALA A 36 -14.87 -2.08 -13.16
C ALA A 36 -15.96 -3.11 -12.82
N ASP A 37 -17.08 -3.07 -13.52
CA ASP A 37 -18.25 -3.92 -13.26
C ASP A 37 -17.93 -5.40 -13.32
N GLU A 38 -17.06 -5.77 -14.25
CA GLU A 38 -16.60 -7.16 -14.44
C GLU A 38 -15.92 -7.73 -13.20
N ALA A 39 -15.25 -6.87 -12.41
CA ALA A 39 -14.59 -7.28 -11.18
C ALA A 39 -15.58 -7.79 -10.13
N PHE A 40 -16.81 -7.31 -10.13
CA PHE A 40 -17.87 -7.74 -9.22
C PHE A 40 -18.55 -9.04 -9.66
N GLY A 41 -18.33 -9.50 -10.89
CA GLY A 41 -18.76 -10.82 -11.37
C GLY A 41 -17.97 -11.98 -10.73
N ASP A 42 -16.68 -11.75 -10.45
CA ASP A 42 -15.81 -12.67 -9.71
C ASP A 42 -14.85 -11.87 -8.82
N PRO A 43 -15.34 -11.30 -7.70
CA PRO A 43 -14.50 -10.48 -6.81
C PRO A 43 -13.30 -11.25 -6.28
N ARG A 44 -13.48 -12.54 -5.99
CA ARG A 44 -12.44 -13.41 -5.45
C ARG A 44 -11.32 -13.64 -6.45
N GLY A 45 -11.64 -13.90 -7.72
CA GLY A 45 -10.65 -14.05 -8.79
C GLY A 45 -9.86 -12.77 -9.01
N TRP A 46 -10.53 -11.62 -8.99
CA TRP A 46 -9.86 -10.32 -9.10
C TRP A 46 -8.89 -10.03 -7.94
N LEU A 47 -9.30 -10.32 -6.70
CA LEU A 47 -8.45 -10.16 -5.52
C LEU A 47 -7.33 -11.21 -5.45
N GLY A 48 -7.55 -12.38 -6.04
CA GLY A 48 -6.61 -13.51 -6.01
C GLY A 48 -5.27 -13.24 -6.71
N SER A 49 -5.20 -12.23 -7.59
CA SER A 49 -3.96 -11.79 -8.26
C SER A 49 -2.93 -11.16 -7.30
N ALA A 50 -3.24 -11.04 -6.02
CA ALA A 50 -2.32 -10.46 -5.03
C ALA A 50 -1.08 -11.33 -4.76
N GLY A 51 -1.18 -12.66 -4.94
CA GLY A 51 -0.09 -13.60 -4.70
C GLY A 51 0.84 -13.82 -5.89
N THR A 52 1.71 -14.81 -5.74
CA THR A 52 2.47 -15.38 -6.85
C THR A 52 1.64 -16.47 -7.54
N ALA A 53 1.98 -16.82 -8.79
CA ALA A 53 1.33 -17.92 -9.49
C ALA A 53 1.46 -19.26 -8.73
N ALA A 54 2.50 -19.42 -7.92
CA ALA A 54 2.77 -20.61 -7.15
C ALA A 54 2.04 -20.66 -5.78
N ARG A 55 1.63 -19.52 -5.22
CA ARG A 55 1.00 -19.43 -3.90
C ARG A 55 -0.03 -18.30 -3.84
N PRO A 56 -1.33 -18.61 -3.68
CA PRO A 56 -2.33 -17.59 -3.39
C PRO A 56 -2.10 -17.01 -1.97
N TRP A 57 -2.12 -15.69 -1.85
CA TRP A 57 -1.86 -15.01 -0.58
C TRP A 57 -3.10 -14.83 0.29
N LEU A 58 -4.26 -14.77 -0.33
CA LEU A 58 -5.50 -14.57 0.41
C LEU A 58 -6.05 -15.90 0.94
N PRO A 59 -6.70 -15.90 2.11
CA PRO A 59 -7.42 -17.05 2.62
C PRO A 59 -8.41 -17.61 1.58
N VAL A 60 -8.65 -18.92 1.60
CA VAL A 60 -9.58 -19.58 0.66
C VAL A 60 -10.98 -18.98 0.76
N ARG A 61 -11.42 -18.63 1.96
CA ARG A 61 -12.69 -17.94 2.23
C ARG A 61 -12.44 -16.60 2.87
N LEU A 62 -13.18 -15.59 2.44
CA LEU A 62 -13.18 -14.25 3.01
C LEU A 62 -14.44 -13.99 3.85
N ASP A 63 -15.42 -14.90 3.75
CA ASP A 63 -16.71 -14.76 4.43
C ASP A 63 -16.54 -14.55 5.94
N GLY A 64 -17.07 -13.46 6.43
CA GLY A 64 -17.08 -13.09 7.82
C GLY A 64 -15.74 -12.69 8.42
N LEU A 65 -14.65 -12.60 7.64
CA LEU A 65 -13.39 -12.02 8.11
C LEU A 65 -13.53 -10.50 8.29
N ASP A 66 -12.93 -9.98 9.37
CA ASP A 66 -12.78 -8.56 9.56
C ASP A 66 -11.55 -8.06 8.77
N VAL A 67 -11.80 -7.27 7.72
CA VAL A 67 -10.76 -6.79 6.79
C VAL A 67 -10.61 -5.29 6.90
N LEU A 68 -9.38 -4.81 7.12
CA LEU A 68 -9.02 -3.40 6.99
C LEU A 68 -8.40 -3.16 5.63
N CYS A 69 -9.01 -2.29 4.83
CA CYS A 69 -8.42 -1.71 3.63
C CYS A 69 -7.80 -0.37 4.02
N LEU A 70 -6.48 -0.37 4.23
CA LEU A 70 -5.71 0.74 4.80
C LEU A 70 -5.14 1.64 3.72
N ALA A 71 -5.40 2.94 3.77
CA ALA A 71 -5.04 3.91 2.74
C ALA A 71 -5.46 3.40 1.35
N ALA A 72 -6.69 2.96 1.25
CA ALA A 72 -7.22 2.18 0.13
C ALA A 72 -8.55 2.74 -0.41
N GLY A 73 -8.78 4.01 -0.23
CA GLY A 73 -9.91 4.71 -0.84
C GLY A 73 -9.90 4.62 -2.37
N GLY A 74 -11.03 4.91 -2.99
CA GLY A 74 -11.16 4.92 -4.45
C GLY A 74 -12.09 3.87 -5.03
N GLY A 75 -12.89 3.18 -4.21
CA GLY A 75 -13.94 2.29 -4.68
C GLY A 75 -13.46 0.98 -5.32
N LYS A 76 -12.25 0.50 -4.95
CA LYS A 76 -11.68 -0.75 -5.48
C LYS A 76 -11.61 -1.84 -4.42
N HIS A 77 -10.63 -1.73 -3.51
CA HIS A 77 -10.34 -2.80 -2.56
C HIS A 77 -11.51 -3.04 -1.60
N GLY A 78 -11.98 -2.00 -0.91
CA GLY A 78 -13.08 -2.13 0.04
C GLY A 78 -14.31 -2.81 -0.55
N PRO A 79 -14.90 -2.28 -1.62
CA PRO A 79 -16.06 -2.89 -2.24
C PRO A 79 -15.84 -4.33 -2.73
N LEU A 80 -14.67 -4.65 -3.31
CA LEU A 80 -14.40 -6.01 -3.80
C LEU A 80 -14.24 -7.02 -2.65
N TYR A 81 -13.55 -6.65 -1.55
CA TYR A 81 -13.47 -7.53 -0.37
C TYR A 81 -14.83 -7.77 0.27
N ALA A 82 -15.67 -6.74 0.33
CA ALA A 82 -17.04 -6.88 0.86
C ALA A 82 -17.93 -7.73 -0.07
N ALA A 83 -17.84 -7.53 -1.39
CA ALA A 83 -18.53 -8.39 -2.37
C ALA A 83 -18.07 -9.85 -2.32
N ALA A 84 -16.84 -10.10 -1.85
CA ALA A 84 -16.30 -11.44 -1.60
C ALA A 84 -16.70 -12.02 -0.21
N GLY A 85 -17.56 -11.34 0.56
CA GLY A 85 -18.15 -11.83 1.82
C GLY A 85 -17.46 -11.32 3.10
N ALA A 86 -16.45 -10.47 3.02
CA ALA A 86 -15.77 -9.92 4.20
C ALA A 86 -16.59 -8.80 4.87
N ARG A 87 -16.38 -8.59 6.18
CA ARG A 87 -16.77 -7.36 6.89
C ARG A 87 -15.62 -6.36 6.73
N VAL A 88 -15.86 -5.28 6.00
CA VAL A 88 -14.79 -4.39 5.55
C VAL A 88 -14.88 -3.02 6.20
N THR A 89 -13.74 -2.58 6.72
CA THR A 89 -13.46 -1.20 7.07
C THR A 89 -12.49 -0.60 6.05
N VAL A 90 -12.82 0.55 5.46
CA VAL A 90 -11.92 1.33 4.59
C VAL A 90 -11.46 2.54 5.37
N LEU A 91 -10.15 2.74 5.45
CA LEU A 91 -9.56 3.96 6.00
C LEU A 91 -8.72 4.64 4.94
N ASP A 92 -8.94 5.93 4.74
CA ASP A 92 -8.15 6.77 3.85
C ASP A 92 -8.12 8.20 4.37
N VAL A 93 -7.07 8.94 4.06
CA VAL A 93 -6.93 10.34 4.46
C VAL A 93 -7.72 11.29 3.56
N SER A 94 -8.05 10.88 2.32
CA SER A 94 -8.73 11.69 1.31
C SER A 94 -10.25 11.51 1.36
N PRO A 95 -11.02 12.54 1.75
CA PRO A 95 -12.47 12.51 1.68
C PRO A 95 -13.01 12.22 0.28
N ALA A 96 -12.33 12.73 -0.76
CA ALA A 96 -12.72 12.51 -2.15
C ALA A 96 -12.54 11.05 -2.59
N MET A 97 -11.45 10.39 -2.18
CA MET A 97 -11.26 8.96 -2.41
C MET A 97 -12.32 8.14 -1.68
N LEU A 98 -12.61 8.45 -0.43
CA LEU A 98 -13.67 7.79 0.34
C LEU A 98 -15.09 8.02 -0.23
N ALA A 99 -15.31 9.14 -0.91
CA ALA A 99 -16.58 9.38 -1.60
C ALA A 99 -16.81 8.38 -2.74
N LEU A 100 -15.76 7.91 -3.40
CA LEU A 100 -15.84 6.85 -4.42
C LEU A 100 -16.26 5.52 -3.79
N ASP A 101 -15.71 5.15 -2.64
CA ASP A 101 -16.14 3.94 -1.91
C ASP A 101 -17.61 4.03 -1.50
N ARG A 102 -18.06 5.19 -0.98
CA ARG A 102 -19.47 5.43 -0.64
C ARG A 102 -20.38 5.32 -1.86
N ALA A 103 -19.92 5.80 -3.02
CA ALA A 103 -20.69 5.72 -4.27
C ALA A 103 -20.87 4.27 -4.72
N VAL A 104 -19.78 3.50 -4.80
CA VAL A 104 -19.83 2.07 -5.15
C VAL A 104 -20.64 1.26 -4.14
N ALA A 105 -20.47 1.51 -2.84
CA ALA A 105 -21.22 0.82 -1.79
C ALA A 105 -22.73 1.02 -1.95
N ARG A 106 -23.19 2.25 -2.22
CA ARG A 106 -24.59 2.55 -2.49
C ARG A 106 -25.12 1.89 -3.76
N GLU A 107 -24.37 2.00 -4.85
CA GLU A 107 -24.74 1.43 -6.15
C GLU A 107 -24.89 -0.08 -6.06
N ARG A 108 -23.96 -0.73 -5.38
CA ARG A 108 -23.88 -2.19 -5.27
C ARG A 108 -24.63 -2.77 -4.07
N ARG A 109 -25.18 -1.91 -3.18
CA ARG A 109 -25.82 -2.31 -1.91
C ARG A 109 -24.89 -3.14 -1.03
N ILE A 110 -23.66 -2.68 -0.91
CA ILE A 110 -22.61 -3.31 -0.10
C ILE A 110 -22.42 -2.50 1.18
N ASP A 111 -22.32 -3.19 2.32
CA ASP A 111 -21.98 -2.56 3.58
C ASP A 111 -20.47 -2.37 3.70
N LEU A 112 -20.07 -1.12 3.94
CA LEU A 112 -18.70 -0.72 4.24
C LEU A 112 -18.68 0.22 5.45
N GLU A 113 -17.80 -0.05 6.39
CA GLU A 113 -17.40 0.95 7.38
C GLU A 113 -16.35 1.85 6.71
N ILE A 114 -16.61 3.16 6.62
CA ILE A 114 -15.74 4.10 5.90
C ILE A 114 -15.30 5.20 6.86
N ILE A 115 -13.99 5.25 7.12
CA ILE A 115 -13.38 6.14 8.12
C ILE A 115 -12.35 7.04 7.44
N GLU A 116 -12.45 8.35 7.69
CA GLU A 116 -11.42 9.31 7.33
C GLU A 116 -10.33 9.30 8.40
N GLY A 117 -9.09 9.03 7.99
CA GLY A 117 -7.96 8.96 8.90
C GLY A 117 -6.66 8.65 8.17
N SER A 118 -5.56 8.82 8.88
CA SER A 118 -4.23 8.55 8.34
C SER A 118 -3.73 7.18 8.78
N MET A 119 -3.00 6.50 7.90
CA MET A 119 -2.48 5.15 8.13
C MET A 119 -1.46 5.05 9.28
N ASP A 120 -0.92 6.16 9.76
CA ASP A 120 0.00 6.23 10.89
C ASP A 120 -0.71 6.44 12.25
N ASP A 121 -2.03 6.55 12.24
CA ASP A 121 -2.85 6.67 13.44
C ASP A 121 -4.10 5.81 13.31
N LEU A 122 -4.07 4.63 13.91
CA LEU A 122 -5.20 3.70 13.96
C LEU A 122 -5.82 3.62 15.36
N SER A 123 -5.63 4.65 16.19
CA SER A 123 -6.08 4.70 17.59
C SER A 123 -7.61 4.53 17.74
N MET A 124 -8.38 4.83 16.69
CA MET A 124 -9.83 4.60 16.65
C MET A 124 -10.20 3.10 16.65
N PHE A 125 -9.25 2.22 16.37
CA PHE A 125 -9.49 0.78 16.36
C PHE A 125 -8.94 0.09 17.61
N ALA A 126 -9.70 -0.86 18.15
CA ALA A 126 -9.25 -1.74 19.22
C ALA A 126 -8.07 -2.61 18.75
N THR A 127 -7.23 -3.01 19.69
CA THR A 127 -6.18 -4.01 19.46
C THR A 127 -6.79 -5.33 18.97
N ALA A 128 -6.11 -5.99 18.05
CA ALA A 128 -6.51 -7.29 17.48
C ALA A 128 -7.94 -7.31 16.92
N ARG A 129 -8.31 -6.27 16.18
CA ARG A 129 -9.64 -6.14 15.55
C ARG A 129 -9.74 -6.91 14.24
N PHE A 130 -8.70 -6.91 13.41
CA PHE A 130 -8.74 -7.38 12.02
C PHE A 130 -8.04 -8.72 11.82
N ASP A 131 -8.65 -9.57 11.00
CA ASP A 131 -8.07 -10.84 10.54
C ASP A 131 -7.10 -10.64 9.39
N LEU A 132 -7.36 -9.60 8.57
CA LEU A 132 -6.60 -9.28 7.37
C LEU A 132 -6.49 -7.76 7.21
N VAL A 133 -5.28 -7.27 7.00
CA VAL A 133 -5.03 -5.88 6.61
C VAL A 133 -4.49 -5.85 5.19
N ILE A 134 -5.19 -5.14 4.31
CA ILE A 134 -4.79 -4.89 2.92
C ILE A 134 -4.30 -3.45 2.82
N HIS A 135 -3.06 -3.29 2.39
CA HIS A 135 -2.40 -2.00 2.33
C HIS A 135 -1.78 -1.79 0.93
N PRO A 136 -2.52 -1.20 0.00
CA PRO A 136 -2.00 -0.88 -1.33
C PRO A 136 -0.92 0.21 -1.23
N VAL A 137 -0.35 0.59 -2.37
CA VAL A 137 0.75 1.56 -2.43
C VAL A 137 0.37 2.88 -1.78
N SER A 138 0.99 3.16 -0.62
CA SER A 138 0.80 4.42 0.10
C SER A 138 1.95 4.77 1.06
N THR A 139 2.75 3.80 1.49
CA THR A 139 3.86 4.02 2.45
C THR A 139 4.84 5.08 1.99
N CYS A 140 5.04 5.25 0.69
CA CYS A 140 5.90 6.30 0.13
C CYS A 140 5.42 7.73 0.43
N TYR A 141 4.19 7.93 0.91
CA TYR A 141 3.65 9.25 1.23
C TYR A 141 3.93 9.73 2.66
N LEU A 142 4.61 8.93 3.47
CA LEU A 142 5.03 9.32 4.82
C LEU A 142 6.56 9.33 4.94
N PRO A 143 7.13 10.25 5.72
CA PRO A 143 8.58 10.28 5.96
C PRO A 143 9.08 9.11 6.82
N ASP A 144 8.24 8.57 7.70
CA ASP A 144 8.53 7.40 8.55
C ASP A 144 7.39 6.38 8.49
N VAL A 145 7.70 5.16 8.04
CA VAL A 145 6.76 4.05 7.94
C VAL A 145 6.73 3.16 9.19
N SER A 146 7.65 3.36 10.12
CA SER A 146 7.75 2.49 11.30
C SER A 146 6.51 2.60 12.19
N VAL A 147 5.91 3.78 12.26
CA VAL A 147 4.67 4.03 13.00
C VAL A 147 3.52 3.23 12.38
N VAL A 148 3.42 3.25 11.03
CA VAL A 148 2.39 2.49 10.30
C VAL A 148 2.47 1.00 10.64
N PHE A 149 3.66 0.41 10.58
CA PHE A 149 3.82 -1.02 10.85
C PHE A 149 3.48 -1.39 12.29
N ARG A 150 3.82 -0.52 13.28
CA ARG A 150 3.42 -0.73 14.68
C ARG A 150 1.89 -0.69 14.86
N GLU A 151 1.22 0.28 14.26
CA GLU A 151 -0.22 0.41 14.33
C GLU A 151 -0.93 -0.76 13.62
N VAL A 152 -0.46 -1.13 12.42
CA VAL A 152 -0.97 -2.31 11.71
C VAL A 152 -0.80 -3.58 12.57
N ALA A 153 0.36 -3.74 13.22
CA ALA A 153 0.59 -4.88 14.11
C ALA A 153 -0.35 -4.88 15.31
N ARG A 154 -0.62 -3.71 15.89
CA ARG A 154 -1.53 -3.57 17.04
C ARG A 154 -2.95 -3.97 16.69
N VAL A 155 -3.45 -3.53 15.53
CA VAL A 155 -4.84 -3.78 15.14
C VAL A 155 -5.06 -5.15 14.49
N THR A 156 -4.00 -5.84 14.05
CA THR A 156 -4.07 -7.18 13.45
C THR A 156 -4.12 -8.25 14.55
N ARG A 157 -5.05 -9.19 14.44
CA ARG A 157 -5.16 -10.35 15.33
C ARG A 157 -3.90 -11.21 15.29
N ALA A 158 -3.64 -11.94 16.38
CA ALA A 158 -2.63 -13.00 16.37
C ALA A 158 -2.89 -13.97 15.20
N SER A 159 -1.85 -14.32 14.47
CA SER A 159 -1.91 -15.11 13.23
C SER A 159 -2.66 -14.45 12.05
N GLY A 160 -3.17 -13.23 12.22
CA GLY A 160 -3.77 -12.45 11.14
C GLY A 160 -2.74 -12.07 10.07
N LEU A 161 -3.25 -11.70 8.90
CA LEU A 161 -2.43 -11.41 7.73
C LEU A 161 -2.28 -9.91 7.48
N TYR A 162 -1.12 -9.51 7.04
CA TYR A 162 -0.83 -8.21 6.47
C TYR A 162 -0.32 -8.40 5.03
N VAL A 163 -1.11 -7.92 4.06
CA VAL A 163 -0.77 -7.93 2.64
C VAL A 163 -0.55 -6.51 2.21
N SER A 164 0.67 -6.17 1.84
CA SER A 164 1.04 -4.80 1.48
C SER A 164 1.74 -4.73 0.11
N GLN A 165 1.59 -3.58 -0.54
CA GLN A 165 2.32 -3.25 -1.75
C GLN A 165 3.02 -1.91 -1.58
N HIS A 166 4.30 -1.86 -1.93
CA HIS A 166 5.16 -0.69 -1.79
C HIS A 166 5.77 -0.32 -3.14
N LYS A 167 6.06 0.95 -3.37
CA LYS A 167 6.95 1.34 -4.48
C LYS A 167 8.35 0.78 -4.22
N SER A 168 8.95 0.17 -5.22
CA SER A 168 10.33 -0.33 -5.12
C SER A 168 11.29 0.84 -4.86
N PRO A 169 12.16 0.77 -3.83
CA PRO A 169 13.10 1.82 -3.52
C PRO A 169 14.00 2.18 -4.72
N VAL A 170 14.53 1.17 -5.39
CA VAL A 170 15.38 1.36 -6.57
C VAL A 170 14.61 2.02 -7.71
N SER A 171 13.34 1.63 -7.90
CA SER A 171 12.50 2.25 -8.91
C SER A 171 12.20 3.71 -8.60
N LEU A 172 12.00 4.09 -7.34
CA LEU A 172 11.82 5.49 -6.94
C LEU A 172 13.07 6.35 -7.12
N GLN A 173 14.26 5.74 -6.96
CA GLN A 173 15.54 6.44 -7.10
C GLN A 173 15.98 6.63 -8.56
N ALA A 174 15.46 5.82 -9.48
CA ALA A 174 15.90 5.82 -10.87
C ALA A 174 15.07 6.76 -11.75
N GLY A 175 15.71 7.31 -12.76
CA GLY A 175 15.09 8.12 -13.79
C GLY A 175 13.89 7.44 -14.44
N ILE A 176 12.92 8.25 -14.86
CA ILE A 176 11.68 7.77 -15.50
C ILE A 176 11.94 7.34 -16.94
N VAL A 177 12.84 8.07 -17.63
CA VAL A 177 13.23 7.80 -19.01
C VAL A 177 14.67 7.28 -19.05
N PRO A 178 15.02 6.42 -20.02
CA PRO A 178 16.41 6.00 -20.20
C PRO A 178 17.26 7.13 -20.77
N ASN A 179 18.56 7.08 -20.50
CA ASN A 179 19.54 7.98 -21.13
C ASN A 179 19.75 7.63 -22.62
N ASP A 180 20.61 8.39 -23.32
CA ASP A 180 20.93 8.21 -24.75
C ASP A 180 21.50 6.83 -25.10
N ARG A 181 21.97 6.09 -24.10
CA ARG A 181 22.47 4.70 -24.22
C ARG A 181 21.41 3.64 -23.90
N GLY A 182 20.14 4.07 -23.70
CA GLY A 182 19.04 3.18 -23.35
C GLY A 182 19.10 2.64 -21.92
N ARG A 183 19.83 3.27 -20.99
CA ARG A 183 20.00 2.84 -19.61
C ARG A 183 19.20 3.70 -18.65
N TYR A 184 18.64 3.09 -17.61
CA TYR A 184 18.06 3.81 -16.48
C TYR A 184 19.15 4.04 -15.43
N GLU A 185 19.28 5.25 -14.95
CA GLU A 185 20.30 5.66 -13.99
C GLU A 185 19.65 6.01 -12.65
N LEU A 186 20.37 5.77 -11.55
CA LEU A 186 19.95 6.24 -10.24
C LEU A 186 20.25 7.74 -10.16
N GLU A 187 19.20 8.54 -10.00
CA GLU A 187 19.27 10.00 -9.99
C GLU A 187 19.15 10.56 -8.56
N HIS A 188 18.56 9.78 -7.66
CA HIS A 188 18.25 10.26 -6.31
C HIS A 188 18.90 9.39 -5.25
N ALA A 189 19.61 10.04 -4.32
CA ALA A 189 20.12 9.36 -3.13
C ALA A 189 18.98 8.93 -2.22
N GLN A 190 19.15 7.79 -1.55
CA GLN A 190 18.25 7.37 -0.49
C GLN A 190 18.54 8.18 0.77
N GLN A 191 17.67 9.14 1.09
CA GLN A 191 17.78 10.02 2.25
C GLN A 191 16.52 9.85 3.12
N PRO A 192 16.64 9.23 4.30
CA PRO A 192 15.50 9.06 5.20
C PRO A 192 14.86 10.40 5.58
N GLY A 193 13.53 10.47 5.49
CA GLY A 193 12.76 11.67 5.85
C GLY A 193 12.86 12.84 4.86
N VAL A 194 13.65 12.71 3.78
CA VAL A 194 13.75 13.74 2.74
C VAL A 194 12.84 13.37 1.57
N PRO A 195 11.90 14.24 1.17
CA PRO A 195 11.03 13.95 0.04
C PRO A 195 11.81 13.97 -1.27
N LEU A 196 11.42 13.10 -2.19
CA LEU A 196 11.93 13.12 -3.56
C LEU A 196 11.57 14.44 -4.26
N PRO A 197 12.41 14.93 -5.19
CA PRO A 197 12.06 16.07 -6.02
C PRO A 197 10.76 15.84 -6.79
N ALA A 198 10.00 16.91 -7.02
CA ALA A 198 8.81 16.85 -7.85
C ALA A 198 9.20 16.48 -9.28
N VAL A 199 8.42 15.62 -9.91
CA VAL A 199 8.60 15.19 -11.30
C VAL A 199 7.29 15.39 -12.08
N PRO A 200 7.35 15.44 -13.42
CA PRO A 200 6.15 15.41 -14.24
C PRO A 200 5.29 14.18 -13.90
N PRO A 201 3.95 14.30 -13.97
CA PRO A 201 3.05 13.19 -13.67
C PRO A 201 3.37 11.95 -14.51
N SER A 202 3.42 10.81 -13.87
CA SER A 202 3.64 9.52 -14.52
C SER A 202 2.85 8.41 -13.83
N ARG A 203 2.82 7.21 -14.41
CA ARG A 203 2.27 6.03 -13.74
C ARG A 203 3.09 5.56 -12.53
N LEU A 204 4.32 6.07 -12.39
CA LEU A 204 5.25 5.71 -11.32
C LEU A 204 5.22 6.71 -10.18
N ARG A 205 4.83 7.98 -10.46
CA ARG A 205 4.80 9.05 -9.48
C ARG A 205 3.57 9.93 -9.72
N GLU A 206 2.77 10.08 -8.69
CA GLU A 206 1.48 10.78 -8.76
C GLU A 206 1.69 12.31 -8.69
N ALA A 207 0.92 13.04 -9.50
CA ALA A 207 1.03 14.49 -9.59
C ALA A 207 0.79 15.19 -8.25
N GLY A 208 1.73 16.02 -7.85
CA GLY A 208 1.59 16.88 -6.69
C GLY A 208 1.66 16.18 -5.34
N THR A 209 2.02 14.90 -5.29
CA THR A 209 2.30 14.20 -4.03
C THR A 209 3.73 14.46 -3.55
N ARG A 210 3.96 14.34 -2.24
CA ARG A 210 5.29 14.22 -1.64
C ARG A 210 5.58 12.77 -1.39
N GLU A 211 6.67 12.27 -1.95
CA GLU A 211 7.06 10.87 -1.87
C GLU A 211 8.45 10.73 -1.25
N TYR A 212 8.61 9.65 -0.49
CA TYR A 212 9.82 9.32 0.25
C TYR A 212 10.32 7.94 -0.17
N VAL A 213 11.65 7.77 -0.21
CA VAL A 213 12.28 6.47 -0.45
C VAL A 213 12.50 5.77 0.89
N HIS A 214 11.88 4.62 1.07
CA HIS A 214 12.15 3.74 2.22
C HIS A 214 13.06 2.61 1.79
N SER A 215 14.12 2.35 2.55
CA SER A 215 15.02 1.22 2.28
C SER A 215 14.30 -0.12 2.42
N LEU A 216 14.83 -1.18 1.79
CA LEU A 216 14.37 -2.54 2.05
C LEU A 216 14.48 -2.90 3.54
N GLY A 217 15.53 -2.41 4.23
CA GLY A 217 15.67 -2.54 5.69
C GLY A 217 14.57 -1.82 6.48
N SER A 218 14.06 -0.67 5.99
CA SER A 218 12.91 0.02 6.59
C SER A 218 11.61 -0.73 6.33
N LEU A 219 11.41 -1.26 5.12
CA LEU A 219 10.20 -2.00 4.75
C LEU A 219 10.17 -3.38 5.40
N PHE A 220 11.09 -4.28 5.04
CA PHE A 220 11.10 -5.66 5.55
C PHE A 220 11.43 -5.71 7.04
N GLY A 221 12.54 -5.07 7.42
CA GLY A 221 12.93 -5.02 8.82
C GLY A 221 11.93 -4.28 9.71
N GLY A 222 11.25 -3.24 9.17
CA GLY A 222 10.18 -2.53 9.87
C GLY A 222 8.98 -3.42 10.16
N ILE A 223 8.52 -4.20 9.18
CA ILE A 223 7.43 -5.19 9.32
C ILE A 223 7.82 -6.27 10.35
N CYS A 224 9.04 -6.83 10.24
CA CYS A 224 9.51 -7.85 11.19
C CYS A 224 9.61 -7.29 12.61
N ARG A 225 10.20 -6.10 12.80
CA ARG A 225 10.33 -5.45 14.12
C ARG A 225 8.97 -5.08 14.75
N ALA A 226 7.94 -4.88 13.93
CA ALA A 226 6.58 -4.66 14.41
C ALA A 226 5.90 -5.96 14.91
N GLY A 227 6.54 -7.13 14.75
CA GLY A 227 6.05 -8.41 15.21
C GLY A 227 5.28 -9.21 14.16
N PHE A 228 5.70 -9.09 12.91
CA PHE A 228 5.26 -9.96 11.82
C PHE A 228 6.40 -10.87 11.36
N THR A 229 6.04 -12.04 10.86
CA THR A 229 6.92 -12.88 10.05
C THR A 229 6.56 -12.68 8.58
N ILE A 230 7.52 -12.33 7.75
CA ILE A 230 7.32 -12.25 6.30
C ILE A 230 7.28 -13.69 5.77
N GLU A 231 6.18 -14.05 5.12
CA GLU A 231 5.97 -15.38 4.55
C GLU A 231 6.28 -15.44 3.05
N ASP A 232 6.12 -14.33 2.34
CA ASP A 232 6.41 -14.24 0.90
C ASP A 232 6.65 -12.80 0.47
N VAL A 233 7.46 -12.63 -0.59
CA VAL A 233 7.72 -11.34 -1.25
C VAL A 233 7.63 -11.54 -2.75
N ALA A 234 6.95 -10.64 -3.45
CA ALA A 234 6.82 -10.70 -4.89
C ALA A 234 7.06 -9.34 -5.53
N GLU A 235 7.67 -9.34 -6.70
CA GLU A 235 7.73 -8.21 -7.61
C GLU A 235 6.74 -8.47 -8.75
N PRO A 236 5.57 -7.80 -8.78
CA PRO A 236 4.60 -8.01 -9.84
C PRO A 236 5.20 -7.69 -11.20
N ASP A 237 5.03 -8.58 -12.16
CA ASP A 237 5.51 -8.36 -13.52
C ASP A 237 4.64 -7.31 -14.23
N HIS A 238 5.28 -6.21 -14.59
CA HIS A 238 4.71 -5.12 -15.36
C HIS A 238 5.43 -4.92 -16.69
N ALA A 239 6.42 -5.77 -16.99
CA ALA A 239 7.19 -5.72 -18.22
C ALA A 239 6.39 -6.28 -19.39
N LEU A 240 6.58 -5.68 -20.56
CA LEU A 240 6.08 -6.20 -21.82
C LEU A 240 7.25 -6.30 -22.80
N PRO A 241 7.54 -7.49 -23.38
CA PRO A 241 8.68 -7.66 -24.29
C PRO A 241 8.68 -6.73 -25.50
N SER A 242 7.49 -6.33 -25.98
CA SER A 242 7.31 -5.45 -27.14
C SER A 242 7.10 -3.97 -26.75
N ALA A 243 7.35 -3.61 -25.50
CA ALA A 243 7.12 -2.24 -25.04
C ALA A 243 8.06 -1.24 -25.69
N ALA A 244 7.54 -0.10 -26.07
CA ALA A 244 8.35 1.01 -26.60
C ALA A 244 9.39 1.47 -25.56
N VAL A 245 10.61 1.73 -26.01
CA VAL A 245 11.70 2.27 -25.17
C VAL A 245 11.23 3.53 -24.45
N GLY A 246 11.49 3.62 -23.15
CA GLY A 246 11.05 4.72 -22.29
C GLY A 246 9.62 4.60 -21.75
N SER A 247 8.82 3.62 -22.22
CA SER A 247 7.52 3.35 -21.62
C SER A 247 7.64 2.74 -20.23
N THR A 248 6.59 2.82 -19.41
CA THR A 248 6.55 2.18 -18.08
C THR A 248 6.77 0.68 -18.16
N ALA A 249 6.22 0.02 -19.17
CA ALA A 249 6.37 -1.42 -19.37
C ALA A 249 7.79 -1.82 -19.82
N HIS A 250 8.47 -0.99 -20.63
CA HIS A 250 9.88 -1.17 -20.95
C HIS A 250 10.75 -0.99 -19.70
N ARG A 251 10.50 0.07 -18.92
CA ARG A 251 11.25 0.34 -17.70
C ARG A 251 11.09 -0.79 -16.67
N ALA A 252 9.91 -1.38 -16.57
CA ALA A 252 9.63 -2.47 -15.62
C ALA A 252 10.49 -3.73 -15.88
N ALA A 253 10.98 -3.95 -17.10
CA ALA A 253 11.90 -5.03 -17.40
C ALA A 253 13.30 -4.87 -16.75
N PHE A 254 13.65 -3.65 -16.34
CA PHE A 254 14.92 -3.33 -15.68
C PHE A 254 14.73 -3.03 -14.20
N LEU A 255 13.61 -2.39 -13.86
CA LEU A 255 13.31 -1.82 -12.55
C LEU A 255 11.86 -2.14 -12.20
N PRO A 256 11.57 -3.28 -11.55
CA PRO A 256 10.24 -3.59 -11.06
C PRO A 256 9.69 -2.41 -10.23
N PRO A 257 8.50 -1.88 -10.57
CA PRO A 257 8.01 -0.66 -9.91
C PRO A 257 7.52 -0.90 -8.49
N TYR A 258 7.13 -2.12 -8.16
CA TYR A 258 6.49 -2.47 -6.90
C TYR A 258 7.08 -3.71 -6.25
N LEU A 259 6.98 -3.72 -4.92
CA LEU A 259 7.18 -4.88 -4.05
C LEU A 259 5.86 -5.21 -3.37
N ARG A 260 5.47 -6.48 -3.35
CA ARG A 260 4.37 -7.00 -2.53
C ARG A 260 4.92 -7.85 -1.42
N ILE A 261 4.33 -7.75 -0.25
CA ILE A 261 4.76 -8.50 0.94
C ILE A 261 3.53 -9.17 1.56
N LEU A 262 3.64 -10.47 1.80
CA LEU A 262 2.74 -11.23 2.66
C LEU A 262 3.43 -11.42 4.01
N ALA A 263 2.81 -10.96 5.08
CA ALA A 263 3.32 -11.14 6.42
C ALA A 263 2.21 -11.63 7.37
N ARG A 264 2.60 -12.42 8.36
CA ARG A 264 1.71 -12.96 9.40
C ARG A 264 2.07 -12.39 10.75
N ARG A 265 1.07 -11.94 11.49
CA ARG A 265 1.22 -11.46 12.86
C ARG A 265 1.64 -12.62 13.76
N THR A 266 2.77 -12.47 14.48
CA THR A 266 3.24 -13.50 15.43
C THR A 266 2.28 -13.62 16.62
N ALA A 267 2.10 -14.84 17.13
CA ALA A 267 1.16 -15.10 18.22
C ALA A 267 1.53 -14.35 19.52
N ASP A 268 2.82 -14.26 19.83
CA ASP A 268 3.32 -13.68 21.07
C ASP A 268 3.63 -12.18 20.99
N GLY A 269 3.44 -11.57 19.84
CA GLY A 269 3.76 -10.15 19.61
C GLY A 269 5.25 -9.80 19.73
N GLN A 270 6.08 -10.80 20.00
CA GLN A 270 7.52 -10.64 20.08
C GLN A 270 8.14 -10.62 18.67
N PRO A 271 9.05 -9.68 18.38
CA PRO A 271 9.84 -9.77 17.17
C PRO A 271 10.57 -11.13 17.16
N ALA A 272 10.64 -11.78 16.00
CA ALA A 272 11.47 -12.96 15.82
C ALA A 272 12.87 -12.65 16.36
N GLY A 273 13.39 -13.51 17.25
CA GLY A 273 14.68 -13.29 17.91
C GLY A 273 15.75 -12.90 16.90
N ALA A 274 16.56 -11.90 17.23
CA ALA A 274 17.65 -11.46 16.38
C ALA A 274 18.59 -12.64 16.09
N ILE A 275 18.70 -13.03 14.83
CA ILE A 275 19.80 -13.87 14.39
C ILE A 275 21.02 -12.97 14.38
N LEU A 276 21.89 -13.11 15.37
CA LEU A 276 23.22 -12.51 15.35
C LEU A 276 24.03 -13.22 14.27
N LEU A 277 24.20 -12.56 13.13
CA LEU A 277 25.29 -12.90 12.23
C LEU A 277 26.56 -12.40 12.92
N VAL A 278 27.38 -13.32 13.37
CA VAL A 278 28.72 -13.01 13.88
C VAL A 278 29.61 -12.91 12.64
N ASP A 279 30.26 -11.75 12.47
CA ASP A 279 31.27 -11.52 11.42
C ASP A 279 32.48 -12.43 11.60
#